data_d959320ba74f7ba506d83aae0d8dd148
#
_entry.id   d959320ba74f7ba506d83aae0d8dd148
#
_cell.length_a   1.000
_cell.length_b   1.000
_cell.length_c   1.000
_cell.angle_alpha   90.00
_cell.angle_beta   90.00
_cell.angle_gamma   90.00
#
_symmetry.space_group_name_H-M   'P 1'
#
loop_
_entity.id
_entity.type
_entity.pdbx_description
1 polymer ?
#
loop_
_entity_poly.entity_id
_entity_poly.type
_entity_poly.pdbx_seq_one_letter_code
_entity_poly.pdbx_strand_id
1 'polypeptide(L)'
;LYHNDLIEKHDKAKEEFEFFVKDKYPHLSEISGRSLLGICLLDNTPVFEIEQLYKFFDNKIIDDLSCIVGGKNLGLAKLGYNKIAIPETFVVPVSSVLENKYLDYINNLPNYNYSVRSSATVEDNKNQSFAGLFITKLDQSKNNIASAINEVYKSTYTDRVKAYVDRFQTKQPFMSVVLQKFVEPTLSGVWLGSGKDTGHLEWVRGNGEKLVSGKVTPKYEDWNKEVANPIKVENTIIGKKCIEYQNKLDAVADFEWCVVDGQLLFVQFRPVTIKFKNIDFANEIEKNSFVGIPASGGIAIGKPIYIEDSAKISESGFEKGNILLADFTDPDWVPVMVESDAIVTAEGGFLSHSAIISRELGIPCITGLGYDNINKISEFDYIEVNGNNGTVKDLKLNKKE
;
A
#
# COMPACT_ATOMS: atom_id res chain seq x y z
N LEU A 1 10.76 -16.38 53.03
CA LEU A 1 9.30 -16.09 53.03
C LEU A 1 8.95 -15.01 52.02
N TYR A 2 9.63 -13.87 51.98
CA TYR A 2 9.35 -12.75 51.06
C TYR A 2 9.57 -13.10 49.56
N HIS A 3 10.55 -13.97 49.29
CA HIS A 3 10.89 -14.37 47.92
C HIS A 3 9.84 -15.33 47.32
N ASN A 4 9.29 -16.23 48.14
CA ASN A 4 8.26 -17.17 47.71
C ASN A 4 6.90 -16.48 47.49
N ASP A 5 6.55 -15.47 48.29
CA ASP A 5 5.33 -14.66 48.13
C ASP A 5 5.36 -13.82 46.86
N LEU A 6 6.54 -13.31 46.46
CA LEU A 6 6.75 -12.58 45.18
C LEU A 6 6.65 -13.51 43.98
N ILE A 7 7.17 -14.73 44.05
CA ILE A 7 7.07 -15.74 42.99
C ILE A 7 5.62 -16.16 42.81
N GLU A 8 4.90 -16.46 43.91
CA GLU A 8 3.49 -16.88 43.87
C GLU A 8 2.58 -15.78 43.29
N LYS A 9 2.81 -14.50 43.63
CA LYS A 9 2.10 -13.34 43.07
C LYS A 9 2.43 -13.14 41.58
N HIS A 10 3.68 -13.35 41.18
CA HIS A 10 4.10 -13.29 39.82
C HIS A 10 3.47 -14.39 38.96
N ASP A 11 3.45 -15.64 39.48
CA ASP A 11 2.87 -16.78 38.77
C ASP A 11 1.36 -16.62 38.60
N LYS A 12 0.66 -16.14 39.65
CA LYS A 12 -0.77 -15.84 39.59
C LYS A 12 -1.09 -14.70 38.59
N ALA A 13 -0.32 -13.63 38.62
CA ALA A 13 -0.47 -12.53 37.68
C ALA A 13 -0.21 -13.00 36.23
N LYS A 14 0.74 -13.92 36.04
CA LYS A 14 1.03 -14.54 34.75
C LYS A 14 -0.14 -15.40 34.24
N GLU A 15 -0.76 -16.21 35.08
CA GLU A 15 -1.93 -17.04 34.73
C GLU A 15 -3.14 -16.17 34.36
N GLU A 16 -3.46 -15.14 35.17
CA GLU A 16 -4.56 -14.21 34.91
C GLU A 16 -4.32 -13.44 33.59
N PHE A 17 -3.07 -13.10 33.30
CA PHE A 17 -2.65 -12.42 32.10
C PHE A 17 -2.71 -13.32 30.87
N GLU A 18 -2.22 -14.57 30.97
CA GLU A 18 -2.33 -15.55 29.86
C GLU A 18 -3.79 -15.84 29.50
N PHE A 19 -4.67 -15.92 30.52
CA PHE A 19 -6.12 -16.06 30.30
C PHE A 19 -6.70 -14.85 29.55
N PHE A 20 -6.39 -13.64 30.00
CA PHE A 20 -6.84 -12.40 29.35
C PHE A 20 -6.38 -12.29 27.90
N VAL A 21 -5.13 -12.65 27.61
CA VAL A 21 -4.58 -12.59 26.26
C VAL A 21 -5.18 -13.65 25.35
N LYS A 22 -5.38 -14.87 25.85
CA LYS A 22 -6.05 -15.96 25.11
C LYS A 22 -7.48 -15.61 24.71
N ASP A 23 -8.18 -14.90 25.60
CA ASP A 23 -9.55 -14.45 25.35
C ASP A 23 -9.59 -13.30 24.34
N LYS A 24 -8.73 -12.29 24.53
CA LYS A 24 -8.68 -11.10 23.67
C LYS A 24 -7.97 -11.35 22.31
N TYR A 25 -6.95 -12.21 22.33
CA TYR A 25 -6.08 -12.49 21.17
C TYR A 25 -5.85 -14.01 21.00
N PRO A 26 -6.86 -14.80 20.66
CA PRO A 26 -6.77 -16.26 20.64
C PRO A 26 -5.71 -16.81 19.66
N HIS A 27 -5.34 -16.04 18.63
CA HIS A 27 -4.29 -16.38 17.68
C HIS A 27 -2.86 -16.22 18.23
N LEU A 28 -2.69 -15.57 19.39
CA LEU A 28 -1.39 -15.39 20.04
C LEU A 28 -1.12 -16.45 21.13
N SER A 29 -1.93 -17.50 21.24
CA SER A 29 -1.87 -18.52 22.31
C SER A 29 -0.55 -19.30 22.39
N GLU A 30 0.29 -19.28 21.35
CA GLU A 30 1.58 -19.97 21.27
C GLU A 30 2.78 -19.08 21.69
N ILE A 31 2.54 -17.81 22.02
CA ILE A 31 3.60 -16.85 22.33
C ILE A 31 4.05 -16.99 23.80
N SER A 32 5.35 -16.82 24.06
CA SER A 32 5.90 -16.87 25.43
C SER A 32 5.31 -15.78 26.32
N GLY A 33 5.16 -16.05 27.62
CA GLY A 33 4.56 -15.12 28.58
C GLY A 33 5.24 -13.74 28.66
N ARG A 34 6.55 -13.64 28.34
CA ARG A 34 7.28 -12.36 28.27
C ARG A 34 6.82 -11.52 27.09
N SER A 35 6.59 -12.15 25.92
CA SER A 35 6.09 -11.48 24.72
C SER A 35 4.63 -11.05 24.89
N LEU A 36 3.81 -11.87 25.56
CA LEU A 36 2.42 -11.53 25.87
C LEU A 36 2.32 -10.29 26.77
N LEU A 37 3.18 -10.17 27.79
CA LEU A 37 3.22 -8.97 28.63
C LEU A 37 3.60 -7.72 27.81
N GLY A 38 4.58 -7.83 26.93
CA GLY A 38 4.97 -6.75 26.02
C GLY A 38 3.81 -6.32 25.12
N ILE A 39 3.07 -7.27 24.56
CA ILE A 39 1.89 -7.02 23.71
C ILE A 39 0.82 -6.24 24.46
N CYS A 40 0.46 -6.65 25.68
CA CYS A 40 -0.54 -5.93 26.46
C CYS A 40 -0.07 -4.55 26.92
N LEU A 41 1.21 -4.38 27.20
CA LEU A 41 1.76 -3.05 27.50
C LEU A 41 1.66 -2.13 26.29
N LEU A 42 1.97 -2.62 25.09
CA LEU A 42 1.83 -1.84 23.85
C LEU A 42 0.37 -1.51 23.55
N ASP A 43 -0.54 -2.47 23.69
CA ASP A 43 -1.97 -2.27 23.43
C ASP A 43 -2.62 -1.25 24.42
N ASN A 44 -2.08 -1.14 25.62
CA ASN A 44 -2.54 -0.15 26.61
C ASN A 44 -1.77 1.19 26.55
N THR A 45 -0.72 1.30 25.74
CA THR A 45 0.03 2.54 25.58
C THR A 45 -0.66 3.43 24.55
N PRO A 46 -1.00 4.71 24.85
CA PRO A 46 -1.72 5.58 23.93
C PRO A 46 -1.01 5.81 22.59
N VAL A 47 0.29 6.05 22.66
CA VAL A 47 1.19 6.27 21.51
C VAL A 47 2.58 5.84 21.94
N PHE A 48 3.33 5.15 21.09
CA PHE A 48 4.69 4.73 21.38
C PHE A 48 5.61 4.84 20.15
N GLU A 49 6.91 4.95 20.39
CA GLU A 49 7.92 4.95 19.32
C GLU A 49 7.99 3.57 18.67
N ILE A 50 8.05 3.53 17.34
CA ILE A 50 8.09 2.27 16.59
C ILE A 50 9.29 1.39 16.96
N GLU A 51 10.36 1.99 17.48
CA GLU A 51 11.53 1.28 17.97
C GLU A 51 11.21 0.27 19.08
N GLN A 52 10.15 0.50 19.85
CA GLN A 52 9.73 -0.42 20.90
C GLN A 52 9.31 -1.78 20.32
N LEU A 53 8.73 -1.81 19.10
CA LEU A 53 8.37 -3.06 18.45
C LEU A 53 9.59 -3.93 18.18
N TYR A 54 10.64 -3.37 17.58
CA TYR A 54 11.82 -4.16 17.19
C TYR A 54 12.92 -4.24 18.25
N LYS A 55 12.82 -3.51 19.35
CA LYS A 55 13.68 -3.70 20.53
C LYS A 55 13.19 -4.81 21.45
N PHE A 56 11.88 -5.01 21.55
CA PHE A 56 11.26 -5.98 22.46
C PHE A 56 10.82 -7.28 21.81
N PHE A 57 10.62 -7.30 20.49
CA PHE A 57 10.14 -8.47 19.78
C PHE A 57 11.11 -8.87 18.66
N ASP A 58 11.23 -10.18 18.45
CA ASP A 58 11.94 -10.70 17.28
C ASP A 58 11.07 -10.63 16.02
N ASN A 59 11.69 -10.86 14.87
CA ASN A 59 11.04 -10.72 13.56
C ASN A 59 9.83 -11.67 13.37
N LYS A 60 9.79 -12.80 14.09
CA LYS A 60 8.68 -13.77 14.01
C LYS A 60 7.46 -13.28 14.79
N ILE A 61 7.68 -12.70 15.96
CA ILE A 61 6.61 -12.19 16.82
C ILE A 61 6.04 -10.88 16.26
N ILE A 62 6.85 -10.07 15.59
CA ILE A 62 6.39 -8.81 14.97
C ILE A 62 5.19 -9.08 14.04
N ASP A 63 5.19 -10.16 13.27
CA ASP A 63 4.09 -10.48 12.35
C ASP A 63 2.76 -10.74 13.07
N ASP A 64 2.81 -11.27 14.29
CA ASP A 64 1.62 -11.58 15.08
C ASP A 64 0.97 -10.32 15.69
N LEU A 65 1.67 -9.18 15.66
CA LEU A 65 1.17 -7.90 16.19
C LEU A 65 0.22 -7.16 15.25
N SER A 66 -0.12 -7.73 14.09
CA SER A 66 -0.98 -7.10 13.08
C SER A 66 -2.33 -6.62 13.64
N CYS A 67 -2.91 -7.36 14.58
CA CYS A 67 -4.17 -7.01 15.23
C CYS A 67 -4.08 -5.78 16.15
N ILE A 68 -2.87 -5.38 16.56
CA ILE A 68 -2.62 -4.24 17.46
C ILE A 68 -2.14 -3.02 16.70
N VAL A 69 -1.20 -3.21 15.78
CA VAL A 69 -0.50 -2.09 15.13
C VAL A 69 -0.77 -1.98 13.62
N GLY A 70 -1.42 -2.96 13.00
CA GLY A 70 -1.71 -3.00 11.58
C GLY A 70 -0.48 -3.19 10.67
N GLY A 71 -0.72 -3.39 9.37
CA GLY A 71 0.30 -3.83 8.41
C GLY A 71 1.43 -2.82 8.17
N LYS A 72 1.12 -1.53 7.98
CA LYS A 72 2.16 -0.52 7.70
C LYS A 72 3.13 -0.33 8.87
N ASN A 73 2.63 -0.33 10.11
CA ASN A 73 3.51 -0.27 11.29
C ASN A 73 4.41 -1.50 11.37
N LEU A 74 3.90 -2.70 11.03
CA LEU A 74 4.73 -3.91 10.98
C LEU A 74 5.83 -3.80 9.93
N GLY A 75 5.49 -3.32 8.73
CA GLY A 75 6.48 -3.10 7.67
C GLY A 75 7.59 -2.16 8.12
N LEU A 76 7.25 -1.03 8.73
CA LEU A 76 8.23 -0.07 9.26
C LEU A 76 9.06 -0.67 10.41
N ALA A 77 8.45 -1.45 11.31
CA ALA A 77 9.17 -2.13 12.37
C ALA A 77 10.21 -3.12 11.83
N LYS A 78 9.87 -3.88 10.77
CA LYS A 78 10.80 -4.79 10.08
C LYS A 78 11.96 -4.04 9.43
N LEU A 79 11.71 -2.88 8.82
CA LEU A 79 12.77 -2.01 8.31
C LEU A 79 13.72 -1.60 9.44
N GLY A 80 13.19 -1.09 10.56
CA GLY A 80 13.97 -0.67 11.72
C GLY A 80 14.77 -1.83 12.36
N TYR A 81 14.15 -3.00 12.53
CA TYR A 81 14.81 -4.23 13.02
C TYR A 81 16.04 -4.57 12.15
N ASN A 82 15.91 -4.42 10.85
CA ASN A 82 16.98 -4.68 9.88
C ASN A 82 17.91 -3.47 9.67
N LYS A 83 17.85 -2.44 10.51
CA LYS A 83 18.69 -1.23 10.44
C LYS A 83 18.61 -0.51 9.09
N ILE A 84 17.44 -0.56 8.45
CA ILE A 84 17.11 0.21 7.26
C ILE A 84 16.56 1.56 7.72
N ALA A 85 17.08 2.65 7.16
CA ALA A 85 16.74 4.00 7.59
C ALA A 85 15.28 4.33 7.27
N ILE A 86 14.52 4.74 8.29
CA ILE A 86 13.15 5.22 8.22
C ILE A 86 13.06 6.61 8.88
N PRO A 87 12.11 7.47 8.52
CA PRO A 87 11.80 8.66 9.30
C PRO A 87 11.37 8.31 10.72
N GLU A 88 11.58 9.20 11.66
CA GLU A 88 11.08 9.05 13.04
C GLU A 88 9.58 8.76 13.03
N THR A 89 9.16 7.69 13.72
CA THR A 89 7.82 7.14 13.60
C THR A 89 7.26 6.75 14.96
N PHE A 90 6.00 7.13 15.20
CA PHE A 90 5.20 6.72 16.35
C PHE A 90 4.01 5.88 15.89
N VAL A 91 3.61 4.97 16.74
CA VAL A 91 2.47 4.06 16.55
C VAL A 91 1.32 4.46 17.45
N VAL A 92 0.12 4.61 16.87
CA VAL A 92 -1.13 4.71 17.62
C VAL A 92 -1.83 3.38 17.49
N PRO A 93 -1.85 2.52 18.52
CA PRO A 93 -2.44 1.17 18.42
C PRO A 93 -3.96 1.20 18.24
N VAL A 94 -4.52 0.10 17.75
CA VAL A 94 -5.96 -0.04 17.49
C VAL A 94 -6.82 0.35 18.70
N SER A 95 -6.49 -0.13 19.88
CA SER A 95 -7.22 0.19 21.12
C SER A 95 -7.18 1.69 21.44
N SER A 96 -6.04 2.34 21.21
CA SER A 96 -5.90 3.78 21.41
C SER A 96 -6.74 4.59 20.44
N VAL A 97 -6.84 4.15 19.17
CA VAL A 97 -7.73 4.78 18.17
C VAL A 97 -9.20 4.62 18.56
N LEU A 98 -9.61 3.40 18.93
CA LEU A 98 -11.00 3.09 19.30
C LEU A 98 -11.47 3.84 20.55
N GLU A 99 -10.59 3.98 21.54
CA GLU A 99 -10.88 4.55 22.85
C GLU A 99 -10.45 6.03 22.96
N ASN A 100 -9.89 6.62 21.87
CA ASN A 100 -9.34 7.98 21.82
C ASN A 100 -8.23 8.27 22.85
N LYS A 101 -7.52 7.26 23.32
CA LYS A 101 -6.44 7.39 24.31
C LYS A 101 -5.27 8.26 23.83
N TYR A 102 -5.06 8.33 22.50
CA TYR A 102 -4.02 9.15 21.88
C TYR A 102 -4.16 10.65 22.20
N LEU A 103 -5.37 11.13 22.51
CA LEU A 103 -5.60 12.54 22.83
C LEU A 103 -4.78 13.01 24.03
N ASP A 104 -4.60 12.18 25.03
CA ASP A 104 -3.81 12.50 26.21
C ASP A 104 -2.31 12.58 25.95
N TYR A 105 -1.86 11.96 24.85
CA TYR A 105 -0.44 11.84 24.52
C TYR A 105 0.05 12.83 23.45
N ILE A 106 -0.82 13.35 22.59
CA ILE A 106 -0.44 14.22 21.44
C ILE A 106 0.46 15.39 21.91
N ASN A 107 0.19 15.95 23.08
CA ASN A 107 0.97 17.07 23.62
C ASN A 107 2.42 16.70 23.94
N ASN A 108 2.73 15.42 24.11
CA ASN A 108 4.07 14.91 24.39
C ASN A 108 4.88 14.60 23.11
N LEU A 109 4.24 14.57 21.95
CA LEU A 109 4.91 14.35 20.68
C LEU A 109 5.90 15.50 20.38
N PRO A 110 7.02 15.23 19.70
CA PRO A 110 7.93 16.26 19.19
C PRO A 110 7.24 17.34 18.36
N ASN A 111 7.81 18.54 18.33
CA ASN A 111 7.23 19.69 17.63
C ASN A 111 7.77 19.79 16.20
N TYR A 112 7.23 18.96 15.29
CA TYR A 112 7.40 19.02 13.86
C TYR A 112 6.12 18.54 13.17
N ASN A 113 6.03 18.62 11.85
CA ASN A 113 4.87 18.15 11.11
C ASN A 113 4.92 16.62 10.87
N TYR A 114 3.76 16.02 10.71
CA TYR A 114 3.58 14.58 10.61
C TYR A 114 2.87 14.16 9.34
N SER A 115 3.25 13.01 8.80
CA SER A 115 2.41 12.20 7.94
C SER A 115 1.58 11.27 8.81
N VAL A 116 0.25 11.43 8.78
CA VAL A 116 -0.71 10.60 9.52
C VAL A 116 -1.25 9.56 8.55
N ARG A 117 -0.83 8.30 8.69
CA ARG A 117 -1.09 7.24 7.71
C ARG A 117 -1.91 6.11 8.33
N SER A 118 -2.82 5.54 7.56
CA SER A 118 -3.54 4.32 7.94
C SER A 118 -2.59 3.15 8.16
N SER A 119 -2.92 2.28 9.11
CA SER A 119 -2.29 0.98 9.32
C SER A 119 -3.38 0.00 9.75
N ALA A 120 -4.15 -0.50 8.77
CA ALA A 120 -5.27 -1.37 9.06
C ALA A 120 -4.81 -2.80 9.40
N THR A 121 -5.59 -3.50 10.22
CA THR A 121 -5.25 -4.86 10.71
C THR A 121 -5.29 -5.94 9.62
N VAL A 122 -5.98 -5.66 8.52
CA VAL A 122 -6.09 -6.55 7.35
C VAL A 122 -5.22 -6.11 6.18
N GLU A 123 -4.57 -4.95 6.30
CA GLU A 123 -3.61 -4.45 5.33
C GLU A 123 -2.41 -5.39 5.26
N ASP A 124 -1.98 -5.73 4.03
CA ASP A 124 -0.83 -6.60 3.77
C ASP A 124 -1.01 -8.09 4.14
N ASN A 125 -2.25 -8.59 4.18
CA ASN A 125 -2.50 -10.03 4.27
C ASN A 125 -2.11 -10.75 2.97
N LYS A 126 -1.76 -12.07 3.09
CA LYS A 126 -1.28 -12.90 1.97
C LYS A 126 -2.21 -12.94 0.75
N ASN A 127 -3.49 -12.69 0.92
CA ASN A 127 -4.50 -12.80 -0.13
C ASN A 127 -5.16 -11.46 -0.52
N GLN A 128 -4.94 -10.39 0.26
CA GLN A 128 -5.63 -9.11 0.08
C GLN A 128 -4.78 -8.00 0.69
N SER A 129 -4.57 -6.89 0.00
CA SER A 129 -3.69 -5.85 0.50
C SER A 129 -4.40 -4.60 1.03
N PHE A 130 -5.67 -4.37 0.67
CA PHE A 130 -6.38 -3.12 0.96
C PHE A 130 -5.58 -1.86 0.54
N ALA A 131 -4.64 -2.02 -0.41
CA ALA A 131 -3.75 -0.95 -0.82
C ALA A 131 -4.52 0.23 -1.39
N GLY A 132 -4.16 1.44 -0.96
CA GLY A 132 -4.76 2.67 -1.45
C GLY A 132 -6.21 2.93 -1.00
N LEU A 133 -6.85 2.04 -0.22
CA LEU A 133 -8.26 2.22 0.19
C LEU A 133 -8.44 3.23 1.33
N PHE A 134 -7.40 3.46 2.13
CA PHE A 134 -7.47 4.31 3.31
C PHE A 134 -6.77 5.65 3.08
N ILE A 135 -7.18 6.64 3.86
CA ILE A 135 -6.66 8.01 3.76
C ILE A 135 -5.26 8.12 4.40
N THR A 136 -4.41 8.92 3.79
CA THR A 136 -3.19 9.47 4.36
C THR A 136 -3.28 10.98 4.41
N LYS A 137 -2.92 11.61 5.51
CA LYS A 137 -2.84 13.06 5.69
C LYS A 137 -1.38 13.46 5.84
N LEU A 138 -0.85 14.13 4.84
CA LEU A 138 0.54 14.61 4.84
C LEU A 138 0.63 15.98 5.50
N ASP A 139 1.81 16.34 5.98
CA ASP A 139 2.17 17.67 6.48
C ASP A 139 1.23 18.22 7.57
N GLN A 140 0.87 17.36 8.53
CA GLN A 140 -0.01 17.75 9.62
C GLN A 140 0.77 18.34 10.77
N SER A 141 0.47 19.58 11.14
CA SER A 141 0.99 20.18 12.37
C SER A 141 0.45 19.44 13.60
N LYS A 142 1.16 19.53 14.70
CA LYS A 142 0.80 18.90 15.98
C LYS A 142 -0.66 19.16 16.38
N ASN A 143 -1.16 20.37 16.14
CA ASN A 143 -2.53 20.76 16.47
C ASN A 143 -3.59 20.04 15.63
N ASN A 144 -3.23 19.54 14.45
CA ASN A 144 -4.15 18.87 13.51
C ASN A 144 -4.10 17.34 13.63
N ILE A 145 -3.16 16.78 14.41
CA ILE A 145 -2.99 15.31 14.49
C ILE A 145 -4.28 14.62 14.94
N ALA A 146 -4.97 15.13 15.95
CA ALA A 146 -6.21 14.52 16.46
C ALA A 146 -7.30 14.44 15.37
N SER A 147 -7.50 15.52 14.62
CA SER A 147 -8.44 15.55 13.50
C SER A 147 -8.02 14.59 12.40
N ALA A 148 -6.73 14.59 12.06
CA ALA A 148 -6.18 13.71 11.03
C ALA A 148 -6.33 12.21 11.39
N ILE A 149 -6.07 11.82 12.64
CA ILE A 149 -6.30 10.44 13.12
C ILE A 149 -7.77 10.07 12.98
N ASN A 150 -8.69 10.95 13.38
CA ASN A 150 -10.12 10.70 13.27
C ASN A 150 -10.58 10.55 11.80
N GLU A 151 -10.04 11.35 10.87
CA GLU A 151 -10.32 11.22 9.45
C GLU A 151 -9.78 9.89 8.88
N VAL A 152 -8.55 9.51 9.26
CA VAL A 152 -7.96 8.22 8.90
C VAL A 152 -8.80 7.07 9.44
N TYR A 153 -9.23 7.13 10.70
CA TYR A 153 -10.12 6.12 11.29
C TYR A 153 -11.46 6.03 10.55
N LYS A 154 -12.09 7.15 10.27
CA LYS A 154 -13.38 7.19 9.55
C LYS A 154 -13.29 6.63 8.14
N SER A 155 -12.10 6.62 7.52
CA SER A 155 -11.91 6.05 6.19
C SER A 155 -12.17 4.54 6.12
N THR A 156 -12.19 3.83 7.27
CA THR A 156 -12.58 2.42 7.34
C THR A 156 -14.06 2.16 7.02
N TYR A 157 -14.91 3.17 7.11
CA TYR A 157 -16.35 3.05 6.93
C TYR A 157 -16.87 3.69 5.63
N THR A 158 -15.96 3.97 4.69
CA THR A 158 -16.33 4.54 3.38
C THR A 158 -16.93 3.48 2.46
N ASP A 159 -17.72 3.92 1.47
CA ASP A 159 -18.34 3.01 0.48
C ASP A 159 -17.31 2.22 -0.30
N ARG A 160 -16.14 2.77 -0.59
CA ARG A 160 -15.03 2.06 -1.25
C ARG A 160 -14.50 0.89 -0.43
N VAL A 161 -14.35 1.06 0.89
CA VAL A 161 -13.94 -0.04 1.79
C VAL A 161 -15.04 -1.09 1.88
N LYS A 162 -16.30 -0.67 1.95
CA LYS A 162 -17.46 -1.56 1.93
C LYS A 162 -17.51 -2.38 0.65
N ALA A 163 -17.39 -1.75 -0.52
CA ALA A 163 -17.38 -2.45 -1.81
C ALA A 163 -16.26 -3.50 -1.88
N TYR A 164 -15.08 -3.18 -1.36
CA TYR A 164 -13.95 -4.11 -1.28
C TYR A 164 -14.23 -5.27 -0.32
N VAL A 165 -14.72 -4.99 0.89
CA VAL A 165 -15.10 -6.01 1.89
C VAL A 165 -16.16 -6.96 1.33
N ASP A 166 -17.19 -6.43 0.66
CA ASP A 166 -18.26 -7.20 0.05
C ASP A 166 -17.75 -8.07 -1.11
N ARG A 167 -16.87 -7.51 -1.96
CA ARG A 167 -16.28 -8.24 -3.11
C ARG A 167 -15.44 -9.43 -2.68
N PHE A 168 -14.60 -9.26 -1.66
CA PHE A 168 -13.66 -10.27 -1.20
C PHE A 168 -14.18 -11.07 0.00
N GLN A 169 -15.41 -10.83 0.47
CA GLN A 169 -16.03 -11.50 1.62
C GLN A 169 -15.09 -11.50 2.86
N THR A 170 -14.41 -10.39 3.09
CA THR A 170 -13.46 -10.22 4.18
C THR A 170 -14.09 -9.55 5.39
N LYS A 171 -13.36 -9.49 6.51
CA LYS A 171 -13.82 -8.80 7.71
C LYS A 171 -13.59 -7.29 7.60
N GLN A 172 -14.44 -6.52 8.28
CA GLN A 172 -14.25 -5.10 8.49
C GLN A 172 -12.88 -4.85 9.16
N PRO A 173 -12.01 -4.00 8.61
CA PRO A 173 -10.71 -3.71 9.21
C PRO A 173 -10.81 -2.86 10.47
N PHE A 174 -9.94 -3.12 11.44
CA PHE A 174 -9.66 -2.18 12.51
C PHE A 174 -8.49 -1.27 12.12
N MET A 175 -8.45 -0.05 12.66
CA MET A 175 -7.46 0.95 12.30
C MET A 175 -6.49 1.22 13.44
N SER A 176 -5.22 1.01 13.19
CA SER A 176 -4.09 1.62 13.88
C SER A 176 -3.55 2.76 13.00
N VAL A 177 -2.78 3.68 13.55
CA VAL A 177 -2.26 4.83 12.80
C VAL A 177 -0.75 4.93 12.93
N VAL A 178 -0.09 5.26 11.81
CA VAL A 178 1.33 5.65 11.75
C VAL A 178 1.39 7.17 11.87
N LEU A 179 2.12 7.69 12.86
CA LEU A 179 2.52 9.08 12.94
C LEU A 179 4.01 9.16 12.57
N GLN A 180 4.29 9.46 11.33
CA GLN A 180 5.67 9.52 10.82
C GLN A 180 6.08 10.98 10.64
N LYS A 181 7.28 11.35 11.08
CA LYS A 181 7.83 12.69 10.84
C LYS A 181 7.72 13.02 9.36
N PHE A 182 7.03 14.11 9.04
CA PHE A 182 6.94 14.59 7.67
C PHE A 182 8.30 15.09 7.21
N VAL A 183 8.68 14.70 6.02
CA VAL A 183 9.93 15.08 5.37
C VAL A 183 9.65 15.67 4.00
N GLU A 184 10.42 16.65 3.58
CA GLU A 184 10.33 17.25 2.23
C GLU A 184 11.36 16.60 1.31
N PRO A 185 10.98 15.64 0.47
CA PRO A 185 11.91 14.91 -0.35
C PRO A 185 12.30 15.65 -1.61
N THR A 186 13.55 15.47 -2.06
CA THR A 186 14.04 15.89 -3.39
C THR A 186 13.67 14.89 -4.47
N LEU A 187 13.58 13.60 -4.10
CA LEU A 187 13.14 12.48 -4.92
C LEU A 187 12.24 11.58 -4.09
N SER A 188 11.24 10.99 -4.71
CA SER A 188 10.41 9.93 -4.13
C SER A 188 10.15 8.86 -5.16
N GLY A 189 10.02 7.63 -4.70
CA GLY A 189 9.76 6.53 -5.61
C GLY A 189 9.25 5.28 -4.90
N VAL A 190 8.99 4.30 -5.72
CA VAL A 190 8.54 2.97 -5.32
C VAL A 190 9.43 1.92 -5.98
N TRP A 191 9.61 0.81 -5.30
CA TRP A 191 10.25 -0.38 -5.80
C TRP A 191 9.30 -1.55 -5.66
N LEU A 192 9.09 -2.29 -6.74
CA LEU A 192 8.34 -3.54 -6.72
C LEU A 192 9.24 -4.69 -7.15
N GLY A 193 9.57 -5.55 -6.20
CA GLY A 193 10.32 -6.76 -6.47
C GLY A 193 9.51 -7.73 -7.34
N SER A 194 10.15 -8.32 -8.34
CA SER A 194 9.61 -9.43 -9.15
C SER A 194 10.26 -10.77 -8.82
N GLY A 195 11.38 -10.73 -8.13
CA GLY A 195 12.16 -11.86 -7.66
C GLY A 195 13.19 -11.41 -6.64
N LYS A 196 14.05 -12.33 -6.19
CA LYS A 196 15.04 -12.07 -5.14
C LYS A 196 16.01 -10.92 -5.51
N ASP A 197 16.48 -10.90 -6.75
CA ASP A 197 17.48 -9.95 -7.26
C ASP A 197 16.96 -9.10 -8.41
N THR A 198 15.64 -9.06 -8.59
CA THR A 198 14.97 -8.39 -9.70
C THR A 198 13.79 -7.56 -9.23
N GLY A 199 13.40 -6.55 -10.02
CA GLY A 199 12.27 -5.69 -9.70
C GLY A 199 12.11 -4.54 -10.68
N HIS A 200 11.18 -3.67 -10.35
CA HIS A 200 10.83 -2.47 -11.09
C HIS A 200 10.91 -1.26 -10.17
N LEU A 201 11.63 -0.22 -10.59
CA LEU A 201 11.82 1.02 -9.86
C LEU A 201 11.13 2.16 -10.60
N GLU A 202 10.26 2.88 -9.91
CA GLU A 202 9.64 4.10 -10.41
C GLU A 202 9.96 5.28 -9.50
N TRP A 203 10.12 6.49 -10.08
CA TRP A 203 10.37 7.69 -9.27
C TRP A 203 9.94 8.99 -9.94
N VAL A 204 9.74 10.00 -9.09
CA VAL A 204 9.47 11.39 -9.44
C VAL A 204 10.36 12.34 -8.64
N ARG A 205 10.50 13.58 -9.10
CA ARG A 205 11.12 14.64 -8.29
C ARG A 205 10.12 15.18 -7.28
N GLY A 206 10.60 15.44 -6.06
CA GLY A 206 9.78 15.96 -4.96
C GLY A 206 8.93 14.88 -4.29
N ASN A 207 7.74 15.25 -3.83
CA ASN A 207 6.84 14.39 -3.09
C ASN A 207 6.24 13.28 -3.96
N GLY A 208 6.23 12.05 -3.45
CA GLY A 208 5.71 10.86 -4.13
C GLY A 208 4.19 10.73 -4.16
N GLU A 209 3.42 11.64 -3.58
CA GLU A 209 1.95 11.56 -3.55
C GLU A 209 1.34 11.45 -4.94
N LYS A 210 1.83 12.27 -5.88
CA LYS A 210 1.37 12.23 -7.28
C LYS A 210 1.74 10.93 -8.00
N LEU A 211 2.84 10.29 -7.60
CA LEU A 211 3.27 8.99 -8.14
C LEU A 211 2.30 7.89 -7.69
N VAL A 212 2.08 7.77 -6.38
CA VAL A 212 1.22 6.72 -5.79
C VAL A 212 -0.24 6.90 -6.22
N SER A 213 -0.72 8.15 -6.34
CA SER A 213 -2.07 8.44 -6.85
C SER A 213 -2.21 8.28 -8.37
N GLY A 214 -1.13 7.98 -9.11
CA GLY A 214 -1.18 7.81 -10.57
C GLY A 214 -1.43 9.10 -11.36
N LYS A 215 -1.28 10.28 -10.74
CA LYS A 215 -1.50 11.59 -11.38
C LYS A 215 -0.34 12.06 -12.26
N VAL A 216 0.72 11.29 -12.36
CA VAL A 216 1.90 11.55 -13.20
C VAL A 216 2.45 10.24 -13.72
N THR A 217 3.00 10.29 -14.92
CA THR A 217 3.77 9.17 -15.48
C THR A 217 5.20 9.25 -14.97
N PRO A 218 5.68 8.26 -14.16
CA PRO A 218 6.99 8.28 -13.55
C PRO A 218 8.12 8.02 -14.54
N LYS A 219 9.34 8.34 -14.13
CA LYS A 219 10.53 7.69 -14.69
C LYS A 219 10.66 6.32 -14.10
N TYR A 220 11.23 5.36 -14.85
CA TYR A 220 11.35 4.00 -14.38
C TYR A 220 12.66 3.32 -14.79
N GLU A 221 13.01 2.25 -14.08
CA GLU A 221 14.07 1.30 -14.39
C GLU A 221 13.55 -0.12 -14.24
N ASP A 222 13.83 -0.96 -15.23
CA ASP A 222 13.53 -2.39 -15.21
C ASP A 222 14.76 -3.18 -14.80
N TRP A 223 14.77 -3.64 -13.55
CA TRP A 223 15.85 -4.42 -12.95
C TRP A 223 15.72 -5.93 -13.17
N ASN A 224 14.88 -6.36 -14.10
CA ASN A 224 14.86 -7.72 -14.63
C ASN A 224 15.97 -7.93 -15.69
N LYS A 225 16.65 -6.86 -16.08
CA LYS A 225 17.76 -6.81 -17.03
C LYS A 225 18.81 -5.79 -16.59
N GLU A 226 19.93 -5.73 -17.28
CA GLU A 226 20.98 -4.76 -16.98
C GLU A 226 20.50 -3.32 -17.20
N VAL A 227 20.69 -2.48 -16.18
CA VAL A 227 20.36 -1.06 -16.23
C VAL A 227 21.61 -0.24 -16.52
N ALA A 228 21.70 0.33 -17.71
CA ALA A 228 22.92 1.00 -18.18
C ALA A 228 23.28 2.27 -17.38
N ASN A 229 22.28 3.10 -17.04
CA ASN A 229 22.46 4.37 -16.31
C ASN A 229 21.50 4.46 -15.13
N PRO A 230 21.74 3.69 -14.04
CA PRO A 230 20.83 3.64 -12.91
C PRO A 230 20.80 4.97 -12.15
N ILE A 231 19.62 5.29 -11.59
CA ILE A 231 19.48 6.45 -10.70
C ILE A 231 20.34 6.29 -9.45
N LYS A 232 20.99 7.39 -9.07
CA LYS A 232 21.89 7.44 -7.91
C LYS A 232 21.54 8.62 -7.01
N VAL A 233 21.76 8.40 -5.71
CA VAL A 233 21.80 9.43 -4.71
C VAL A 233 23.18 9.37 -4.08
N GLU A 234 24.00 10.42 -4.27
CA GLU A 234 25.42 10.39 -3.95
C GLU A 234 26.13 9.17 -4.57
N ASN A 235 26.66 8.27 -3.77
CA ASN A 235 27.31 7.03 -4.21
C ASN A 235 26.37 5.79 -4.21
N THR A 236 25.09 5.96 -3.86
CA THR A 236 24.13 4.87 -3.71
C THR A 236 23.28 4.71 -4.95
N ILE A 237 23.33 3.56 -5.61
CA ILE A 237 22.43 3.15 -6.68
C ILE A 237 21.14 2.62 -6.01
N ILE A 238 20.01 3.29 -6.22
CA ILE A 238 18.77 3.02 -5.49
C ILE A 238 18.27 1.60 -5.72
N GLY A 239 18.18 1.15 -6.98
CA GLY A 239 17.70 -0.20 -7.30
C GLY A 239 18.57 -1.31 -6.69
N LYS A 240 19.92 -1.14 -6.69
CA LYS A 240 20.82 -2.09 -6.00
C LYS A 240 20.55 -2.11 -4.49
N LYS A 241 20.25 -0.94 -3.90
CA LYS A 241 19.93 -0.84 -2.47
C LYS A 241 18.60 -1.52 -2.13
N CYS A 242 17.62 -1.41 -3.00
CA CYS A 242 16.35 -2.13 -2.85
C CYS A 242 16.56 -3.66 -2.90
N ILE A 243 17.38 -4.16 -3.84
CA ILE A 243 17.74 -5.57 -3.92
C ILE A 243 18.48 -6.03 -2.66
N GLU A 244 19.47 -5.27 -2.18
CA GLU A 244 20.18 -5.55 -0.93
C GLU A 244 19.20 -5.69 0.25
N TYR A 245 18.22 -4.81 0.32
CA TYR A 245 17.24 -4.81 1.41
C TYR A 245 16.20 -5.91 1.28
N GLN A 246 15.78 -6.31 0.06
CA GLN A 246 14.99 -7.52 -0.15
C GLN A 246 15.70 -8.75 0.42
N ASN A 247 16.98 -8.90 0.10
CA ASN A 247 17.80 -10.01 0.59
C ASN A 247 17.94 -9.99 2.12
N LYS A 248 18.10 -8.80 2.72
CA LYS A 248 18.21 -8.62 4.17
C LYS A 248 16.90 -8.93 4.90
N LEU A 249 15.75 -8.62 4.29
CA LEU A 249 14.41 -8.89 4.80
C LEU A 249 13.93 -10.31 4.49
N ASP A 250 14.68 -11.07 3.68
CA ASP A 250 14.30 -12.38 3.13
C ASP A 250 12.90 -12.37 2.49
N ALA A 251 12.58 -11.31 1.76
CA ALA A 251 11.28 -11.11 1.14
C ALA A 251 11.40 -10.38 -0.20
N VAL A 252 10.61 -10.77 -1.17
CA VAL A 252 10.33 -9.93 -2.35
C VAL A 252 9.52 -8.74 -1.86
N ALA A 253 10.00 -7.53 -2.08
CA ALA A 253 9.52 -6.34 -1.41
C ALA A 253 8.83 -5.34 -2.35
N ASP A 254 7.80 -4.71 -1.83
CA ASP A 254 7.27 -3.44 -2.29
C ASP A 254 7.74 -2.36 -1.28
N PHE A 255 8.58 -1.43 -1.76
CA PHE A 255 9.10 -0.33 -0.96
C PHE A 255 8.58 1.00 -1.47
N GLU A 256 8.13 1.85 -0.56
CA GLU A 256 8.09 3.30 -0.80
C GLU A 256 9.36 3.91 -0.19
N TRP A 257 10.04 4.75 -0.95
CA TRP A 257 11.28 5.39 -0.54
C TRP A 257 11.30 6.88 -0.91
N CYS A 258 12.13 7.64 -0.22
CA CYS A 258 12.38 9.03 -0.55
C CYS A 258 13.83 9.44 -0.25
N VAL A 259 14.24 10.55 -0.83
CA VAL A 259 15.56 11.16 -0.60
C VAL A 259 15.39 12.52 0.03
N VAL A 260 15.99 12.69 1.21
CA VAL A 260 15.98 13.93 1.99
C VAL A 260 17.42 14.28 2.34
N ASP A 261 17.87 15.47 2.01
CA ASP A 261 19.23 15.95 2.30
C ASP A 261 20.33 14.95 1.87
N GLY A 262 20.16 14.32 0.69
CA GLY A 262 21.09 13.31 0.19
C GLY A 262 20.98 11.94 0.83
N GLN A 263 20.12 11.76 1.83
CA GLN A 263 19.90 10.49 2.52
C GLN A 263 18.70 9.73 1.93
N LEU A 264 18.88 8.44 1.62
CA LEU A 264 17.82 7.53 1.21
C LEU A 264 17.09 6.99 2.45
N LEU A 265 15.78 7.25 2.54
CA LEU A 265 14.89 6.79 3.59
C LEU A 265 13.81 5.90 2.99
N PHE A 266 13.38 4.88 3.73
CA PHE A 266 12.27 4.02 3.36
C PHE A 266 11.06 4.37 4.23
N VAL A 267 9.95 4.74 3.59
CA VAL A 267 8.76 5.24 4.28
C VAL A 267 7.66 4.19 4.40
N GLN A 268 7.77 3.08 3.64
CA GLN A 268 6.90 1.92 3.75
C GLN A 268 7.59 0.67 3.19
N PHE A 269 7.25 -0.49 3.75
CA PHE A 269 7.58 -1.82 3.24
C PHE A 269 6.39 -2.74 3.39
N ARG A 270 6.15 -3.55 2.36
CA ARG A 270 5.29 -4.73 2.42
C ARG A 270 5.89 -5.88 1.62
N PRO A 271 5.72 -7.13 2.06
CA PRO A 271 6.11 -8.28 1.25
C PRO A 271 5.18 -8.42 0.05
N VAL A 272 5.74 -8.67 -1.12
CA VAL A 272 4.97 -8.99 -2.32
C VAL A 272 4.49 -10.43 -2.24
N THR A 273 3.19 -10.62 -2.18
CA THR A 273 2.54 -11.95 -2.07
C THR A 273 1.96 -12.44 -3.38
N ILE A 274 1.73 -11.53 -4.34
CA ILE A 274 1.16 -11.86 -5.65
C ILE A 274 2.30 -12.15 -6.63
N LYS A 275 2.33 -13.37 -7.20
CA LYS A 275 3.25 -13.68 -8.29
C LYS A 275 2.82 -12.91 -9.53
N PHE A 276 3.67 -12.00 -9.99
CA PHE A 276 3.47 -11.36 -11.28
C PHE A 276 3.60 -12.43 -12.38
N LYS A 277 2.58 -12.58 -13.22
CA LYS A 277 2.75 -13.26 -14.51
C LYS A 277 3.71 -12.40 -15.31
N ASN A 278 4.68 -13.04 -15.99
CA ASN A 278 5.62 -12.34 -16.85
C ASN A 278 4.87 -11.37 -17.76
N ILE A 279 5.10 -10.07 -17.56
CA ILE A 279 4.60 -9.02 -18.43
C ILE A 279 5.68 -8.84 -19.49
N ASP A 280 5.40 -9.29 -20.69
CA ASP A 280 6.26 -9.05 -21.83
C ASP A 280 5.99 -7.62 -22.35
N PHE A 281 6.89 -6.70 -22.09
CA PHE A 281 6.89 -5.42 -22.78
C PHE A 281 7.03 -5.71 -24.27
N ALA A 282 5.97 -5.42 -25.04
CA ALA A 282 5.83 -5.86 -26.42
C ALA A 282 7.02 -5.50 -27.29
N ASN A 283 7.69 -6.51 -27.83
CA ASN A 283 8.72 -6.36 -28.84
C ASN A 283 8.13 -6.15 -30.25
N GLU A 284 6.86 -6.47 -30.47
CA GLU A 284 6.17 -6.27 -31.75
C GLU A 284 4.82 -5.56 -31.52
N ILE A 285 4.76 -4.28 -31.89
CA ILE A 285 3.54 -3.48 -31.91
C ILE A 285 2.77 -3.81 -33.18
N GLU A 286 1.59 -4.41 -33.06
CA GLU A 286 0.70 -4.58 -34.22
C GLU A 286 0.28 -3.22 -34.78
N LYS A 287 0.30 -3.11 -36.11
CA LYS A 287 -0.21 -1.91 -36.80
C LYS A 287 -1.65 -1.65 -36.37
N ASN A 288 -1.94 -0.42 -35.90
CA ASN A 288 -3.23 0.08 -35.42
C ASN A 288 -3.59 -0.27 -33.97
N SER A 289 -2.62 -0.51 -33.08
CA SER A 289 -2.86 -0.57 -31.64
C SER A 289 -2.34 0.69 -30.94
N PHE A 290 -3.02 1.07 -29.85
CA PHE A 290 -2.54 2.06 -28.89
C PHE A 290 -1.70 1.34 -27.85
N VAL A 291 -0.61 1.95 -27.42
CA VAL A 291 0.37 1.30 -26.53
C VAL A 291 0.56 2.11 -25.25
N GLY A 292 0.42 1.47 -24.14
CA GLY A 292 0.70 2.01 -22.80
C GLY A 292 1.55 1.04 -21.98
N ILE A 293 1.64 1.28 -20.68
CA ILE A 293 2.37 0.45 -19.73
C ILE A 293 1.48 -0.74 -19.36
N PRO A 294 1.92 -1.99 -19.60
CA PRO A 294 1.17 -3.19 -19.17
C PRO A 294 1.22 -3.31 -17.64
N ALA A 295 0.14 -2.94 -16.98
CA ALA A 295 0.09 -2.81 -15.53
C ALA A 295 -0.52 -4.02 -14.81
N SER A 296 -1.46 -4.73 -15.44
CA SER A 296 -2.03 -5.99 -14.95
C SER A 296 -2.35 -6.89 -16.15
N GLY A 297 -1.92 -8.15 -16.09
CA GLY A 297 -2.04 -9.10 -17.20
C GLY A 297 -3.46 -9.60 -17.42
N GLY A 298 -3.70 -10.11 -18.63
CA GLY A 298 -4.98 -10.65 -19.09
C GLY A 298 -5.44 -9.97 -20.38
N ILE A 299 -6.55 -10.46 -20.93
CA ILE A 299 -7.19 -9.89 -22.12
C ILE A 299 -8.67 -9.74 -21.80
N ALA A 300 -9.25 -8.58 -22.12
CA ALA A 300 -10.68 -8.31 -22.03
C ALA A 300 -11.19 -7.60 -23.28
N ILE A 301 -12.44 -7.86 -23.60
CA ILE A 301 -13.16 -7.21 -24.70
C ILE A 301 -14.44 -6.61 -24.14
N GLY A 302 -14.66 -5.33 -24.38
CA GLY A 302 -15.84 -4.65 -23.86
C GLY A 302 -16.06 -3.28 -24.48
N LYS A 303 -17.16 -2.66 -24.09
CA LYS A 303 -17.48 -1.28 -24.46
C LYS A 303 -16.65 -0.32 -23.60
N PRO A 304 -15.87 0.58 -24.22
CA PRO A 304 -15.13 1.60 -23.46
C PRO A 304 -16.08 2.67 -22.94
N ILE A 305 -15.96 2.99 -21.64
CA ILE A 305 -16.69 4.11 -21.04
C ILE A 305 -15.68 5.03 -20.37
N TYR A 306 -15.57 6.23 -20.89
CA TYR A 306 -14.73 7.27 -20.31
C TYR A 306 -15.46 7.99 -19.18
N ILE A 307 -14.81 8.06 -18.04
CA ILE A 307 -15.30 8.79 -16.87
C ILE A 307 -14.23 9.81 -16.49
N GLU A 308 -14.60 11.08 -16.49
CA GLU A 308 -13.68 12.19 -16.23
C GLU A 308 -13.34 12.33 -14.73
N ASP A 309 -14.35 12.09 -13.88
CA ASP A 309 -14.27 12.32 -12.44
C ASP A 309 -15.09 11.24 -11.68
N SER A 310 -14.60 10.78 -10.54
CA SER A 310 -15.28 9.78 -9.72
C SER A 310 -16.70 10.23 -9.27
N ALA A 311 -16.93 11.52 -9.10
CA ALA A 311 -18.25 12.06 -8.81
C ALA A 311 -19.28 11.84 -9.94
N LYS A 312 -18.83 11.62 -11.18
CA LYS A 312 -19.67 11.38 -12.36
C LYS A 312 -19.94 9.92 -12.65
N ILE A 313 -19.46 8.99 -11.83
CA ILE A 313 -19.64 7.54 -12.04
C ILE A 313 -21.10 7.18 -12.22
N SER A 314 -22.01 7.67 -11.36
CA SER A 314 -23.45 7.38 -11.42
C SER A 314 -24.14 7.91 -12.67
N GLU A 315 -23.59 8.92 -13.32
CA GLU A 315 -24.16 9.57 -14.50
C GLU A 315 -23.52 9.07 -15.81
N SER A 316 -22.43 8.32 -15.71
CA SER A 316 -21.61 7.88 -16.88
C SER A 316 -22.28 6.83 -17.75
N GLY A 317 -23.33 6.17 -17.29
CA GLY A 317 -23.91 5.00 -17.94
C GLY A 317 -23.00 3.77 -17.94
N PHE A 318 -22.05 3.70 -17.00
CA PHE A 318 -21.18 2.54 -16.83
C PHE A 318 -22.00 1.34 -16.34
N GLU A 319 -21.85 0.22 -17.02
CA GLU A 319 -22.47 -1.05 -16.69
C GLU A 319 -21.40 -2.10 -16.38
N LYS A 320 -21.74 -3.08 -15.55
CA LYS A 320 -20.85 -4.19 -15.23
C LYS A 320 -20.36 -4.88 -16.50
N GLY A 321 -19.04 -5.11 -16.58
CA GLY A 321 -18.39 -5.70 -17.74
C GLY A 321 -17.90 -4.70 -18.79
N ASN A 322 -18.19 -3.41 -18.62
CA ASN A 322 -17.59 -2.38 -19.46
C ASN A 322 -16.10 -2.20 -19.14
N ILE A 323 -15.39 -1.59 -20.09
CA ILE A 323 -13.97 -1.19 -19.89
C ILE A 323 -13.93 0.24 -19.40
N LEU A 324 -13.34 0.43 -18.22
CA LEU A 324 -13.16 1.75 -17.63
C LEU A 324 -12.01 2.49 -18.32
N LEU A 325 -12.31 3.65 -18.89
CA LEU A 325 -11.33 4.63 -19.33
C LEU A 325 -11.35 5.81 -18.37
N ALA A 326 -10.17 6.26 -17.92
CA ALA A 326 -10.05 7.40 -17.01
C ALA A 326 -8.72 8.14 -17.27
N ASP A 327 -8.62 9.36 -16.78
CA ASP A 327 -7.34 10.08 -16.81
C ASP A 327 -6.35 9.43 -15.83
N PHE A 328 -6.79 9.17 -14.62
CA PHE A 328 -6.13 8.40 -13.57
C PHE A 328 -7.20 7.87 -12.64
N THR A 329 -6.84 7.00 -11.68
CA THR A 329 -7.77 6.56 -10.63
C THR A 329 -7.21 6.83 -9.24
N ASP A 330 -8.09 7.05 -8.30
CA ASP A 330 -7.82 7.16 -6.88
C ASP A 330 -8.77 6.23 -6.08
N PRO A 331 -8.68 6.18 -4.76
CA PRO A 331 -9.49 5.24 -3.98
C PRO A 331 -11.01 5.38 -4.17
N ASP A 332 -11.53 6.53 -4.56
CA ASP A 332 -12.98 6.73 -4.78
C ASP A 332 -13.50 6.05 -6.06
N TRP A 333 -12.59 5.59 -6.93
CA TRP A 333 -12.91 4.83 -8.15
C TRP A 333 -13.12 3.33 -7.89
N VAL A 334 -12.76 2.80 -6.71
CA VAL A 334 -12.84 1.36 -6.43
C VAL A 334 -14.21 0.75 -6.72
N PRO A 335 -15.34 1.38 -6.42
CA PRO A 335 -16.66 0.80 -6.73
C PRO A 335 -16.86 0.50 -8.22
N VAL A 336 -16.46 1.39 -9.12
CA VAL A 336 -16.57 1.15 -10.58
C VAL A 336 -15.47 0.21 -11.07
N MET A 337 -14.28 0.26 -10.50
CA MET A 337 -13.18 -0.66 -10.86
C MET A 337 -13.55 -2.13 -10.58
N VAL A 338 -14.27 -2.40 -9.50
CA VAL A 338 -14.72 -3.76 -9.13
C VAL A 338 -15.72 -4.33 -10.16
N GLU A 339 -16.47 -3.49 -10.84
CA GLU A 339 -17.45 -3.88 -11.84
C GLU A 339 -16.88 -3.88 -13.27
N SER A 340 -15.64 -3.44 -13.45
CA SER A 340 -14.97 -3.33 -14.77
C SER A 340 -14.36 -4.65 -15.20
N ASP A 341 -14.38 -4.96 -16.51
CA ASP A 341 -13.65 -6.09 -17.07
C ASP A 341 -12.19 -5.75 -17.41
N ALA A 342 -11.87 -4.48 -17.64
CA ALA A 342 -10.51 -3.96 -17.75
C ALA A 342 -10.46 -2.46 -17.41
N ILE A 343 -9.26 -1.96 -17.16
CA ILE A 343 -9.00 -0.55 -16.84
C ILE A 343 -7.90 -0.01 -17.74
N VAL A 344 -8.13 1.18 -18.32
CA VAL A 344 -7.13 1.90 -19.13
C VAL A 344 -7.07 3.34 -18.65
N THR A 345 -5.86 3.82 -18.31
CA THR A 345 -5.68 5.21 -17.86
C THR A 345 -4.71 6.00 -18.72
N ALA A 346 -4.99 7.33 -18.84
CA ALA A 346 -4.11 8.24 -19.56
C ALA A 346 -2.77 8.42 -18.85
N GLU A 347 -2.79 8.60 -17.55
CA GLU A 347 -1.63 8.76 -16.68
C GLU A 347 -1.42 7.51 -15.81
N GLY A 348 -0.28 7.50 -15.12
CA GLY A 348 0.08 6.45 -14.17
C GLY A 348 1.21 5.56 -14.68
N GLY A 349 1.82 4.84 -13.73
CA GLY A 349 2.88 3.87 -13.97
C GLY A 349 2.45 2.46 -13.60
N PHE A 350 3.42 1.56 -13.61
CA PHE A 350 3.23 0.16 -13.20
C PHE A 350 2.81 0.02 -11.73
N LEU A 351 3.10 1.02 -10.90
CA LEU A 351 2.84 1.05 -9.46
C LEU A 351 1.76 2.09 -9.06
N SER A 352 1.00 2.60 -10.03
CA SER A 352 -0.14 3.49 -9.78
C SER A 352 -1.30 2.78 -9.09
N HIS A 353 -2.24 3.55 -8.53
CA HIS A 353 -3.45 3.03 -7.91
C HIS A 353 -4.24 2.08 -8.83
N SER A 354 -4.47 2.49 -10.10
CA SER A 354 -5.14 1.64 -11.10
C SER A 354 -4.42 0.30 -11.29
N ALA A 355 -3.09 0.31 -11.37
CA ALA A 355 -2.27 -0.87 -11.53
C ALA A 355 -2.36 -1.84 -10.33
N ILE A 356 -2.29 -1.29 -9.11
CA ILE A 356 -2.34 -2.08 -7.86
C ILE A 356 -3.71 -2.75 -7.72
N ILE A 357 -4.79 -1.97 -7.82
CA ILE A 357 -6.15 -2.49 -7.65
C ILE A 357 -6.49 -3.50 -8.77
N SER A 358 -6.10 -3.24 -10.01
CA SER A 358 -6.37 -4.18 -11.12
C SER A 358 -5.69 -5.54 -10.90
N ARG A 359 -4.46 -5.56 -10.37
CA ARG A 359 -3.78 -6.80 -10.01
C ARG A 359 -4.50 -7.55 -8.89
N GLU A 360 -5.01 -6.86 -7.89
CA GLU A 360 -5.81 -7.46 -6.82
C GLU A 360 -7.14 -8.03 -7.34
N LEU A 361 -7.80 -7.32 -8.24
CA LEU A 361 -9.04 -7.76 -8.88
C LEU A 361 -8.80 -8.87 -9.91
N GLY A 362 -7.57 -9.05 -10.39
CA GLY A 362 -7.21 -10.01 -11.43
C GLY A 362 -7.72 -9.61 -12.82
N ILE A 363 -7.92 -8.32 -13.09
CA ILE A 363 -8.40 -7.79 -14.36
C ILE A 363 -7.26 -7.10 -15.15
N PRO A 364 -7.32 -7.09 -16.50
CA PRO A 364 -6.35 -6.40 -17.33
C PRO A 364 -6.28 -4.92 -17.03
N CYS A 365 -5.05 -4.36 -17.02
CA CYS A 365 -4.86 -2.92 -16.86
C CYS A 365 -3.72 -2.41 -17.70
N ILE A 366 -3.95 -1.25 -18.34
CA ILE A 366 -2.96 -0.50 -19.08
C ILE A 366 -2.95 0.93 -18.54
N THR A 367 -1.77 1.47 -18.23
CA THR A 367 -1.59 2.82 -17.71
C THR A 367 -0.69 3.65 -18.62
N GLY A 368 -0.70 4.99 -18.46
CA GLY A 368 0.19 5.86 -19.21
C GLY A 368 -0.07 5.88 -20.72
N LEU A 369 -1.32 5.65 -21.15
CA LEU A 369 -1.68 5.60 -22.57
C LEU A 369 -1.68 6.99 -23.23
N GLY A 370 -1.80 8.05 -22.44
CA GLY A 370 -1.88 9.45 -22.87
C GLY A 370 -3.31 9.90 -23.19
N TYR A 371 -3.60 11.15 -22.88
CA TYR A 371 -4.93 11.77 -23.02
C TYR A 371 -5.49 11.69 -24.45
N ASP A 372 -4.65 11.98 -25.46
CA ASP A 372 -5.08 11.95 -26.89
C ASP A 372 -5.54 10.55 -27.31
N ASN A 373 -4.91 9.51 -26.77
CA ASN A 373 -5.26 8.12 -27.08
C ASN A 373 -6.53 7.70 -26.34
N ILE A 374 -6.69 8.08 -25.07
CA ILE A 374 -7.93 7.84 -24.30
C ILE A 374 -9.13 8.46 -25.02
N ASN A 375 -9.02 9.73 -25.47
CA ASN A 375 -10.09 10.41 -26.20
C ASN A 375 -10.48 9.67 -27.49
N LYS A 376 -9.50 9.19 -28.26
CA LYS A 376 -9.79 8.40 -29.48
C LYS A 376 -10.46 7.07 -29.17
N ILE A 377 -10.00 6.38 -28.14
CA ILE A 377 -10.51 5.06 -27.76
C ILE A 377 -11.94 5.16 -27.21
N SER A 378 -12.28 6.25 -26.53
CA SER A 378 -13.64 6.48 -26.00
C SER A 378 -14.72 6.59 -27.08
N GLU A 379 -14.34 6.85 -28.35
CA GLU A 379 -15.25 6.93 -29.50
C GLU A 379 -15.53 5.56 -30.15
N PHE A 380 -14.84 4.48 -29.72
CA PHE A 380 -15.03 3.14 -30.29
C PHE A 380 -16.24 2.43 -29.67
N ASP A 381 -16.88 1.58 -30.48
CA ASP A 381 -18.01 0.76 -30.00
C ASP A 381 -17.55 -0.35 -29.04
N TYR A 382 -16.45 -1.04 -29.39
CA TYR A 382 -15.81 -2.11 -28.62
C TYR A 382 -14.30 -2.07 -28.80
N ILE A 383 -13.61 -2.40 -27.72
CA ILE A 383 -12.14 -2.51 -27.71
C ILE A 383 -11.68 -3.83 -27.11
N GLU A 384 -10.50 -4.29 -27.54
CA GLU A 384 -9.70 -5.29 -26.86
C GLU A 384 -8.61 -4.61 -26.02
N VAL A 385 -8.52 -4.94 -24.75
CA VAL A 385 -7.46 -4.53 -23.84
C VAL A 385 -6.59 -5.75 -23.54
N ASN A 386 -5.33 -5.71 -23.99
CA ASN A 386 -4.35 -6.75 -23.72
C ASN A 386 -3.33 -6.24 -22.68
N GLY A 387 -3.61 -6.52 -21.41
CA GLY A 387 -2.75 -6.14 -20.29
C GLY A 387 -1.43 -6.93 -20.21
N ASN A 388 -1.26 -8.00 -21.02
CA ASN A 388 0.01 -8.75 -21.03
C ASN A 388 1.11 -7.99 -21.79
N ASN A 389 0.72 -7.25 -22.83
CA ASN A 389 1.66 -6.51 -23.70
C ASN A 389 1.40 -5.01 -23.77
N GLY A 390 0.41 -4.49 -23.03
CA GLY A 390 0.11 -3.05 -22.97
C GLY A 390 -0.59 -2.50 -24.23
N THR A 391 -1.34 -3.30 -24.98
CA THR A 391 -1.99 -2.83 -26.22
C THR A 391 -3.50 -2.72 -26.08
N VAL A 392 -4.07 -1.67 -26.68
CA VAL A 392 -5.51 -1.49 -26.88
C VAL A 392 -5.81 -1.45 -28.37
N LYS A 393 -6.82 -2.20 -28.81
CA LYS A 393 -7.23 -2.30 -30.22
C LYS A 393 -8.71 -1.97 -30.38
N ASP A 394 -9.03 -1.25 -31.48
CA ASP A 394 -10.41 -1.10 -31.96
C ASP A 394 -10.92 -2.44 -32.55
N LEU A 395 -11.99 -2.93 -31.99
CA LEU A 395 -12.71 -4.08 -32.56
C LEU A 395 -13.86 -3.55 -33.40
N LYS A 396 -13.59 -3.26 -34.68
CA LYS A 396 -14.65 -3.03 -35.64
C LYS A 396 -15.49 -4.31 -35.71
N LEU A 397 -16.62 -4.36 -35.00
CA LEU A 397 -17.61 -5.40 -35.21
C LEU A 397 -18.00 -5.32 -36.67
N ASN A 398 -17.59 -6.32 -37.46
CA ASN A 398 -18.09 -6.48 -38.82
C ASN A 398 -19.62 -6.45 -38.74
N LYS A 399 -20.23 -5.32 -39.06
CA LYS A 399 -21.65 -5.27 -39.38
C LYS A 399 -21.81 -6.25 -40.55
N LYS A 400 -22.25 -7.48 -40.23
CA LYS A 400 -22.80 -8.38 -41.24
C LYS A 400 -23.96 -7.63 -41.83
N GLU A 401 -23.77 -7.23 -43.12
CA GLU A 401 -24.86 -6.82 -44.02
C GLU A 401 -25.96 -7.87 -44.05
#